data_403aa8494a07e118a377fffaa2f01a07
#
_entry.id   403aa8494a07e118a377fffaa2f01a07
#
_cell.length_a   1.000
_cell.length_b   1.000
_cell.length_c   1.000
_cell.angle_alpha   90.00
_cell.angle_beta   90.00
_cell.angle_gamma   90.00
#
_symmetry.space_group_name_H-M   'P 1'
#
loop_
_entity.id
_entity.type
_entity.pdbx_description
1 polymer ?
#
loop_
_entity_poly.entity_id
_entity_poly.type
_entity_poly.pdbx_seq_one_letter_code
_entity_poly.pdbx_strand_id
1 'polypeptide(L)'
;MPMIYEFSIPQSLVGRLIGRHGSFLQNIRHKAEVNIILKRHPISRDQKLCAIEGSTEGINIALEMIRQKFPEKKFPQLTLHQISPLIVPEDVPWVAELRQLSLVEGVNNDVVICHIVKPNRLFVQLPTHPTYPSLRILDERMTQLYNTTESPSAPDELTSGMILVAKWYNTWVRVYVEQPDPHGEQHLVRLVDHGGYWVFSSSEMRKIRSDYLTLPFQAIEIFLANVQPKNGEWIQEAYNTVAHMCTGIVGQAQIEGYINANTYISLYLNIQKHGVISLADELIARGFAESVPLENIIPEEGILIS
;
A
#
# COMPACT_ATOMS: atom_id res chain seq x y z
N MET A 1 9.27 4.94 33.09
CA MET A 1 10.03 5.03 31.82
C MET A 1 9.53 6.24 31.06
N PRO A 2 10.40 7.02 30.42
CA PRO A 2 9.92 8.10 29.57
C PRO A 2 9.12 7.51 28.40
N MET A 3 7.95 8.09 28.15
CA MET A 3 7.11 7.73 27.01
C MET A 3 7.51 8.59 25.82
N ILE A 4 7.33 8.04 24.61
CA ILE A 4 7.54 8.77 23.36
C ILE A 4 6.17 8.91 22.67
N TYR A 5 5.81 10.15 22.38
CA TYR A 5 4.61 10.49 21.62
C TYR A 5 5.03 11.07 20.27
N GLU A 6 4.70 10.41 19.17
CA GLU A 6 5.04 10.87 17.82
C GLU A 6 3.76 11.26 17.05
N PHE A 7 3.82 12.36 16.32
CA PHE A 7 2.76 12.79 15.40
C PHE A 7 3.35 13.46 14.15
N SER A 8 2.57 13.49 13.07
CA SER A 8 2.98 14.14 11.82
C SER A 8 2.64 15.61 11.83
N ILE A 9 3.56 16.46 11.32
CA ILE A 9 3.36 17.88 11.12
C ILE A 9 3.72 18.27 9.68
N PRO A 10 2.86 19.03 8.98
CA PRO A 10 3.19 19.59 7.67
C PRO A 10 4.49 20.37 7.68
N GLN A 11 5.34 20.18 6.66
CA GLN A 11 6.62 20.87 6.52
C GLN A 11 6.46 22.42 6.59
N SER A 12 5.37 22.94 6.03
CA SER A 12 5.03 24.38 6.06
C SER A 12 4.80 24.94 7.47
N LEU A 13 4.44 24.09 8.44
CA LEU A 13 4.17 24.50 9.82
C LEU A 13 5.37 24.33 10.75
N VAL A 14 6.41 23.62 10.31
CA VAL A 14 7.60 23.32 11.12
C VAL A 14 8.30 24.58 11.62
N GLY A 15 8.51 25.57 10.74
CA GLY A 15 9.13 26.84 11.14
C GLY A 15 8.32 27.59 12.21
N ARG A 16 6.98 27.53 12.13
CA ARG A 16 6.10 28.13 13.16
C ARG A 16 6.13 27.34 14.47
N LEU A 17 6.28 26.01 14.42
CA LEU A 17 6.45 25.18 15.61
C LEU A 17 7.78 25.47 16.29
N ILE A 18 8.84 25.62 15.54
CA ILE A 18 10.15 25.98 16.09
C ILE A 18 10.10 27.37 16.75
N GLY A 19 9.45 28.33 16.07
CA GLY A 19 9.41 29.74 16.50
C GLY A 19 10.70 30.51 16.18
N ARG A 20 10.69 31.80 16.41
CA ARG A 20 11.89 32.64 16.19
C ARG A 20 13.03 32.16 17.08
N HIS A 21 14.17 31.85 16.48
CA HIS A 21 15.35 31.33 17.17
C HIS A 21 15.09 30.11 18.08
N GLY A 22 14.08 29.28 17.75
CA GLY A 22 13.73 28.11 18.54
C GLY A 22 12.91 28.40 19.80
N SER A 23 12.48 29.64 20.00
CA SER A 23 11.87 30.11 21.25
C SER A 23 10.62 29.33 21.66
N PHE A 24 9.76 28.91 20.70
CA PHE A 24 8.55 28.20 21.06
C PHE A 24 8.84 26.76 21.49
N LEU A 25 9.73 26.05 20.81
CA LEU A 25 10.14 24.71 21.22
C LEU A 25 10.85 24.73 22.57
N GLN A 26 11.71 25.71 22.83
CA GLN A 26 12.36 25.88 24.13
C GLN A 26 11.34 26.15 25.23
N ASN A 27 10.33 26.98 24.98
CA ASN A 27 9.26 27.24 25.94
C ASN A 27 8.46 25.98 26.28
N ILE A 28 8.14 25.14 25.27
CA ILE A 28 7.46 23.86 25.50
C ILE A 28 8.36 22.93 26.33
N ARG A 29 9.63 22.77 25.93
CA ARG A 29 10.59 21.92 26.66
C ARG A 29 10.69 22.29 28.13
N HIS A 30 10.73 23.60 28.41
CA HIS A 30 10.87 24.09 29.77
C HIS A 30 9.57 23.95 30.59
N LYS A 31 8.39 24.26 30.00
CA LYS A 31 7.12 24.25 30.73
C LYS A 31 6.55 22.84 30.91
N ALA A 32 6.77 21.98 29.96
CA ALA A 32 6.25 20.62 29.96
C ALA A 32 7.28 19.58 30.43
N GLU A 33 8.53 20.01 30.68
CA GLU A 33 9.64 19.12 31.06
C GLU A 33 9.82 17.93 30.09
N VAL A 34 9.70 18.20 28.78
CA VAL A 34 9.81 17.20 27.73
C VAL A 34 10.96 17.48 26.79
N ASN A 35 11.46 16.44 26.15
CA ASN A 35 12.33 16.59 25.00
C ASN A 35 11.49 16.55 23.70
N ILE A 36 11.75 17.44 22.73
CA ILE A 36 11.06 17.47 21.45
C ILE A 36 12.10 17.36 20.33
N ILE A 37 11.91 16.37 19.47
CA ILE A 37 12.78 16.10 18.33
C ILE A 37 11.96 16.13 17.06
N LEU A 38 12.43 16.87 16.05
CA LEU A 38 11.85 16.86 14.71
C LEU A 38 12.67 15.95 13.81
N LYS A 39 12.03 14.88 13.33
CA LYS A 39 12.63 13.88 12.46
C LYS A 39 12.10 14.02 11.04
N ARG A 40 12.82 13.48 10.08
CA ARG A 40 12.34 13.35 8.70
C ARG A 40 11.17 12.36 8.67
N HIS A 41 10.06 12.73 8.01
CA HIS A 41 9.00 11.75 7.78
C HIS A 41 9.54 10.65 6.84
N PRO A 42 9.31 9.35 7.14
CA PRO A 42 9.92 8.26 6.39
C PRO A 42 9.50 8.22 4.93
N ILE A 43 8.26 8.63 4.63
CA ILE A 43 7.65 8.46 3.31
C ILE A 43 7.35 9.80 2.62
N SER A 44 6.88 10.80 3.36
CA SER A 44 6.43 12.08 2.80
C SER A 44 7.51 13.15 2.92
N ARG A 45 7.77 13.89 1.81
CA ARG A 45 8.63 15.08 1.81
C ARG A 45 7.93 16.31 2.38
N ASP A 46 6.60 16.31 2.34
CA ASP A 46 5.77 17.45 2.76
C ASP A 46 5.42 17.39 4.25
N GLN A 47 5.88 16.37 4.97
CA GLN A 47 5.66 16.19 6.39
C GLN A 47 6.95 15.92 7.15
N LYS A 48 6.91 16.21 8.46
CA LYS A 48 7.93 15.84 9.44
C LYS A 48 7.28 15.04 10.56
N LEU A 49 8.08 14.23 11.26
CA LEU A 49 7.69 13.61 12.52
C LEU A 49 8.13 14.49 13.67
N CYS A 50 7.22 14.79 14.58
CA CYS A 50 7.50 15.42 15.85
C CYS A 50 7.41 14.36 16.95
N ALA A 51 8.51 14.06 17.60
CA ALA A 51 8.58 13.14 18.74
C ALA A 51 8.71 13.97 20.02
N ILE A 52 7.79 13.73 20.96
CA ILE A 52 7.80 14.31 22.31
C ILE A 52 8.14 13.17 23.28
N GLU A 53 9.23 13.34 24.01
CA GLU A 53 9.71 12.36 25.01
C GLU A 53 9.59 12.96 26.41
N GLY A 54 8.90 12.26 27.30
CA GLY A 54 8.69 12.73 28.67
C GLY A 54 7.68 11.90 29.47
N SER A 55 7.17 12.48 30.55
CA SER A 55 6.06 11.89 31.30
C SER A 55 4.74 12.08 30.55
N THR A 56 3.74 11.27 30.86
CA THR A 56 2.39 11.41 30.29
C THR A 56 1.81 12.81 30.50
N GLU A 57 2.02 13.39 31.68
CA GLU A 57 1.57 14.74 32.03
C GLU A 57 2.30 15.80 31.19
N GLY A 58 3.62 15.67 31.08
CA GLY A 58 4.44 16.57 30.26
C GLY A 58 4.06 16.52 28.79
N ILE A 59 3.83 15.32 28.23
CA ILE A 59 3.37 15.16 26.84
C ILE A 59 2.02 15.85 26.62
N ASN A 60 1.07 15.70 27.53
CA ASN A 60 -0.24 16.34 27.43
C ASN A 60 -0.13 17.88 27.46
N ILE A 61 0.69 18.42 28.38
CA ILE A 61 0.96 19.87 28.43
C ILE A 61 1.57 20.37 27.11
N ALA A 62 2.54 19.64 26.59
CA ALA A 62 3.18 19.99 25.31
C ALA A 62 2.16 19.98 24.15
N LEU A 63 1.31 18.98 24.05
CA LEU A 63 0.25 18.88 23.05
C LEU A 63 -0.76 20.01 23.16
N GLU A 64 -1.19 20.38 24.37
CA GLU A 64 -2.06 21.53 24.60
C GLU A 64 -1.42 22.84 24.15
N MET A 65 -0.15 23.09 24.48
CA MET A 65 0.58 24.28 24.04
C MET A 65 0.67 24.33 22.51
N ILE A 66 0.91 23.20 21.86
CA ILE A 66 0.92 23.10 20.39
C ILE A 66 -0.47 23.38 19.84
N ARG A 67 -1.53 22.79 20.41
CA ARG A 67 -2.91 23.01 19.96
C ARG A 67 -3.37 24.47 20.15
N GLN A 68 -2.97 25.13 21.22
CA GLN A 68 -3.23 26.57 21.44
C GLN A 68 -2.60 27.42 20.32
N LYS A 69 -1.38 27.10 19.90
CA LYS A 69 -0.70 27.82 18.81
C LYS A 69 -1.28 27.48 17.43
N PHE A 70 -1.75 26.26 17.26
CA PHE A 70 -2.33 25.73 16.01
C PHE A 70 -3.77 25.26 16.25
N PRO A 71 -4.73 26.20 16.42
CA PRO A 71 -6.14 25.81 16.60
C PRO A 71 -6.65 24.97 15.43
N GLU A 72 -7.38 23.91 15.70
CA GLU A 72 -7.86 22.93 14.72
C GLU A 72 -8.67 23.57 13.58
N LYS A 73 -9.53 24.55 13.91
CA LYS A 73 -10.32 25.29 12.91
C LYS A 73 -9.46 26.04 11.87
N LYS A 74 -8.23 26.45 12.25
CA LYS A 74 -7.32 27.16 11.34
C LYS A 74 -6.27 26.24 10.71
N PHE A 75 -5.99 25.10 11.32
CA PHE A 75 -4.97 24.14 10.91
C PHE A 75 -5.53 22.71 10.94
N PRO A 76 -6.58 22.41 10.16
CA PRO A 76 -7.21 21.09 10.18
C PRO A 76 -6.26 19.96 9.73
N GLN A 77 -5.22 20.29 8.97
CA GLN A 77 -4.19 19.35 8.53
C GLN A 77 -3.23 18.90 9.64
N LEU A 78 -3.24 19.56 10.81
CA LEU A 78 -2.44 19.19 11.98
C LEU A 78 -3.36 18.55 13.02
N THR A 79 -3.50 17.22 12.96
CA THR A 79 -4.41 16.49 13.84
C THR A 79 -3.86 16.26 15.23
N LEU A 80 -2.55 16.23 15.41
CA LEU A 80 -1.82 15.82 16.62
C LEU A 80 -2.13 14.37 17.06
N HIS A 81 -2.70 13.54 16.18
CA HIS A 81 -2.91 12.13 16.49
C HIS A 81 -1.57 11.40 16.63
N GLN A 82 -1.48 10.60 17.68
CA GLN A 82 -0.28 9.79 17.89
C GLN A 82 -0.12 8.78 16.76
N ILE A 83 1.09 8.73 16.22
CA ILE A 83 1.49 7.65 15.33
C ILE A 83 1.73 6.43 16.19
N SER A 84 0.79 5.53 16.17
CA SER A 84 0.82 4.28 16.91
C SER A 84 0.47 3.13 15.98
N PRO A 85 0.81 1.89 16.34
CA PRO A 85 0.23 0.73 15.66
C PRO A 85 -1.29 0.86 15.68
N LEU A 86 -1.92 0.78 14.51
CA LEU A 86 -3.38 0.93 14.42
C LEU A 86 -4.07 -0.16 15.24
N ILE A 87 -4.82 0.31 16.24
CA ILE A 87 -6.01 -0.38 16.68
C ILE A 87 -7.10 0.20 15.77
N VAL A 88 -7.63 -0.58 14.85
CA VAL A 88 -8.76 -0.13 14.03
C VAL A 88 -9.91 0.12 15.01
N PRO A 89 -10.41 1.37 15.16
CA PRO A 89 -11.63 1.57 15.95
C PRO A 89 -12.77 0.84 15.25
N GLU A 90 -13.54 0.05 15.99
CA GLU A 90 -14.68 -0.71 15.47
C GLU A 90 -15.74 0.16 14.76
N ASP A 91 -15.73 1.48 14.97
CA ASP A 91 -16.78 2.41 14.53
C ASP A 91 -16.42 3.29 13.31
N VAL A 92 -15.23 3.18 12.75
CA VAL A 92 -14.88 3.93 11.52
C VAL A 92 -14.69 2.93 10.39
N PRO A 93 -15.60 2.90 9.40
CA PRO A 93 -15.37 2.08 8.19
C PRO A 93 -14.12 2.59 7.51
N TRP A 94 -13.03 1.86 7.73
CA TRP A 94 -11.77 2.14 7.09
C TRP A 94 -11.84 1.62 5.65
N VAL A 95 -12.12 2.51 4.71
CA VAL A 95 -12.30 2.14 3.31
C VAL A 95 -10.92 2.06 2.68
N ALA A 96 -10.30 0.89 2.78
CA ALA A 96 -9.01 0.57 2.13
C ALA A 96 -9.03 0.90 0.62
N GLU A 97 -10.17 0.69 0.00
CA GLU A 97 -10.44 0.97 -1.42
C GLU A 97 -10.18 2.43 -1.81
N LEU A 98 -10.46 3.40 -0.94
CA LEU A 98 -10.16 4.81 -1.20
C LEU A 98 -8.67 5.14 -1.23
N ARG A 99 -7.80 4.21 -0.84
CA ARG A 99 -6.35 4.37 -0.88
C ARG A 99 -5.67 3.59 -1.99
N GLN A 100 -6.43 2.81 -2.73
CA GLN A 100 -5.93 2.06 -3.87
C GLN A 100 -5.69 3.00 -5.05
N LEU A 101 -4.51 2.91 -5.67
CA LEU A 101 -4.30 3.53 -6.98
C LEU A 101 -5.19 2.85 -8.01
N SER A 102 -5.59 3.59 -9.02
CA SER A 102 -6.40 3.10 -10.14
C SER A 102 -5.80 3.55 -11.47
N LEU A 103 -6.08 2.79 -12.52
CA LEU A 103 -5.81 3.22 -13.89
C LEU A 103 -6.76 4.35 -14.28
N VAL A 104 -6.32 5.20 -15.19
CA VAL A 104 -7.11 6.32 -15.73
C VAL A 104 -7.77 5.88 -17.04
N GLU A 105 -9.09 6.09 -17.14
CA GLU A 105 -9.84 5.77 -18.34
C GLU A 105 -9.49 6.69 -19.52
N GLY A 106 -9.62 6.16 -20.72
CA GLY A 106 -9.47 6.91 -21.96
C GLY A 106 -8.03 7.32 -22.30
N VAL A 107 -7.05 6.85 -21.53
CA VAL A 107 -5.62 7.09 -21.78
C VAL A 107 -4.82 5.79 -21.68
N ASN A 108 -3.64 5.78 -22.27
CA ASN A 108 -2.66 4.72 -22.05
C ASN A 108 -1.97 4.96 -20.70
N ASN A 109 -2.01 3.97 -19.82
CA ASN A 109 -1.34 4.01 -18.54
C ASN A 109 -0.02 3.24 -18.65
N ASP A 110 1.09 3.86 -18.27
CA ASP A 110 2.36 3.15 -18.14
C ASP A 110 2.27 2.23 -16.91
N VAL A 111 2.53 0.95 -17.13
CA VAL A 111 2.43 -0.07 -16.07
C VAL A 111 3.66 -0.99 -16.07
N VAL A 112 4.02 -1.47 -14.89
CA VAL A 112 4.93 -2.61 -14.72
C VAL A 112 4.19 -3.74 -14.03
N ILE A 113 4.35 -4.95 -14.52
CA ILE A 113 3.77 -6.13 -13.90
C ILE A 113 4.58 -6.46 -12.65
N CYS A 114 3.93 -6.47 -11.49
CA CYS A 114 4.55 -6.82 -10.22
C CYS A 114 4.21 -8.23 -9.75
N HIS A 115 3.07 -8.80 -10.21
CA HIS A 115 2.70 -10.18 -9.89
C HIS A 115 1.79 -10.80 -10.97
N ILE A 116 1.95 -12.09 -11.20
CA ILE A 116 1.15 -12.87 -12.16
C ILE A 116 0.35 -13.90 -11.37
N VAL A 117 -0.97 -13.70 -11.29
CA VAL A 117 -1.89 -14.69 -10.69
C VAL A 117 -2.24 -15.75 -11.71
N LYS A 118 -2.62 -15.32 -12.92
CA LYS A 118 -2.85 -16.14 -14.12
C LYS A 118 -2.38 -15.36 -15.35
N PRO A 119 -2.19 -16.02 -16.50
CA PRO A 119 -1.84 -15.32 -17.73
C PRO A 119 -2.75 -14.15 -18.11
N ASN A 120 -4.01 -14.19 -17.74
CA ASN A 120 -4.99 -13.11 -17.94
C ASN A 120 -5.33 -12.32 -16.67
N ARG A 121 -4.75 -12.62 -15.50
CA ARG A 121 -5.00 -11.96 -14.23
C ARG A 121 -3.69 -11.54 -13.58
N LEU A 122 -3.42 -10.25 -13.55
CA LEU A 122 -2.12 -9.68 -13.20
C LEU A 122 -2.28 -8.59 -12.14
N PHE A 123 -1.21 -8.33 -11.41
CA PHE A 123 -1.07 -7.10 -10.65
C PHE A 123 -0.05 -6.19 -11.32
N VAL A 124 -0.40 -4.90 -11.39
CA VAL A 124 0.45 -3.87 -12.00
C VAL A 124 0.70 -2.72 -11.02
N GLN A 125 1.83 -2.04 -11.20
CA GLN A 125 2.15 -0.78 -10.54
C GLN A 125 2.30 0.31 -11.59
N LEU A 126 2.17 1.58 -11.17
CA LEU A 126 2.28 2.76 -12.05
C LEU A 126 3.67 3.40 -11.89
N PRO A 127 4.67 3.07 -12.74
CA PRO A 127 6.05 3.54 -12.56
C PRO A 127 6.20 5.05 -12.74
N THR A 128 5.28 5.70 -13.45
CA THR A 128 5.26 7.15 -13.67
C THR A 128 4.49 7.91 -12.60
N HIS A 129 3.77 7.22 -11.71
CA HIS A 129 3.05 7.86 -10.62
C HIS A 129 4.02 8.46 -9.58
N PRO A 130 3.78 9.71 -9.07
CA PRO A 130 4.69 10.39 -8.14
C PRO A 130 5.02 9.62 -6.87
N THR A 131 4.14 8.71 -6.42
CA THR A 131 4.34 7.92 -5.20
C THR A 131 5.13 6.63 -5.42
N TYR A 132 5.32 6.19 -6.67
CA TYR A 132 6.00 4.93 -6.98
C TYR A 132 7.41 4.81 -6.37
N PRO A 133 8.29 5.83 -6.45
CA PRO A 133 9.62 5.72 -5.84
C PRO A 133 9.59 5.61 -4.31
N SER A 134 8.48 5.98 -3.67
CA SER A 134 8.33 5.94 -2.22
C SER A 134 8.07 4.53 -1.69
N LEU A 135 7.61 3.60 -2.54
CA LEU A 135 7.36 2.22 -2.14
C LEU A 135 8.63 1.55 -1.59
N ARG A 136 9.75 1.64 -2.32
CA ARG A 136 11.02 1.07 -1.87
C ARG A 136 11.44 1.64 -0.50
N ILE A 137 11.24 2.94 -0.29
CA ILE A 137 11.58 3.58 0.99
C ILE A 137 10.65 3.07 2.10
N LEU A 138 9.37 2.85 1.80
CA LEU A 138 8.39 2.28 2.73
C LEU A 138 8.84 0.88 3.18
N ASP A 139 9.14 -0.01 2.22
CA ASP A 139 9.57 -1.39 2.49
C ASP A 139 10.84 -1.44 3.34
N GLU A 140 11.85 -0.63 2.98
CA GLU A 140 13.10 -0.51 3.75
C GLU A 140 12.83 -0.06 5.19
N ARG A 141 11.95 0.94 5.39
CA ARG A 141 11.62 1.48 6.71
C ARG A 141 10.79 0.52 7.54
N MET A 142 9.78 -0.12 6.95
CA MET A 142 9.01 -1.17 7.63
C MET A 142 9.92 -2.31 8.04
N THR A 143 10.77 -2.79 7.13
CA THR A 143 11.70 -3.89 7.41
C THR A 143 12.67 -3.53 8.53
N GLN A 144 13.23 -2.33 8.51
CA GLN A 144 14.10 -1.86 9.60
C GLN A 144 13.35 -1.81 10.94
N LEU A 145 12.14 -1.22 10.95
CA LEU A 145 11.37 -1.07 12.19
C LEU A 145 10.96 -2.42 12.78
N TYR A 146 10.27 -3.25 11.98
CA TYR A 146 9.69 -4.50 12.48
C TYR A 146 10.70 -5.61 12.75
N ASN A 147 11.92 -5.49 12.25
CA ASN A 147 13.04 -6.38 12.63
C ASN A 147 13.79 -5.94 13.89
N THR A 148 13.77 -4.64 14.24
CA THR A 148 14.62 -4.11 15.34
C THR A 148 13.82 -3.71 16.58
N THR A 149 12.51 -3.50 16.43
CA THR A 149 11.65 -3.01 17.50
C THR A 149 10.59 -4.05 17.83
N GLU A 150 10.40 -4.32 19.12
CA GLU A 150 9.26 -5.10 19.56
C GLU A 150 7.97 -4.35 19.18
N SER A 151 7.20 -4.95 18.29
CA SER A 151 5.99 -4.36 17.74
C SER A 151 4.76 -5.18 18.16
N PRO A 152 3.61 -4.54 18.38
CA PRO A 152 2.40 -5.24 18.76
C PRO A 152 2.03 -6.32 17.75
N SER A 153 1.69 -7.51 18.26
CA SER A 153 1.14 -8.61 17.48
C SER A 153 -0.09 -8.18 16.67
N ALA A 154 -0.45 -8.95 15.68
CA ALA A 154 -1.76 -8.83 15.06
C ALA A 154 -2.88 -8.91 16.11
N PRO A 155 -4.06 -8.34 15.88
CA PRO A 155 -5.24 -8.57 16.75
C PRO A 155 -5.55 -10.06 16.87
N ASP A 156 -6.10 -10.46 18.03
CA ASP A 156 -6.49 -11.86 18.25
C ASP A 156 -7.62 -12.30 17.30
N GLU A 157 -8.52 -11.37 16.97
CA GLU A 157 -9.56 -11.59 15.97
C GLU A 157 -9.26 -10.75 14.74
N LEU A 158 -9.06 -11.41 13.61
CA LEU A 158 -8.89 -10.75 12.30
C LEU A 158 -10.23 -10.72 11.57
N THR A 159 -10.49 -9.59 10.92
CA THR A 159 -11.66 -9.42 10.05
C THR A 159 -11.20 -9.05 8.63
N SER A 160 -12.01 -9.42 7.64
CA SER A 160 -11.79 -8.96 6.27
C SER A 160 -11.74 -7.43 6.21
N GLY A 161 -10.85 -6.88 5.42
CA GLY A 161 -10.63 -5.45 5.31
C GLY A 161 -9.53 -4.88 6.20
N MET A 162 -9.03 -5.63 7.19
CA MET A 162 -7.92 -5.15 8.02
C MET A 162 -6.63 -5.00 7.21
N ILE A 163 -5.90 -3.92 7.49
CA ILE A 163 -4.53 -3.74 7.00
C ILE A 163 -3.54 -4.00 8.12
N LEU A 164 -2.64 -4.91 7.83
CA LEU A 164 -1.56 -5.33 8.72
C LEU A 164 -0.22 -5.22 7.98
N VAL A 165 0.85 -5.60 8.66
CA VAL A 165 2.14 -5.88 8.02
C VAL A 165 2.49 -7.33 8.24
N ALA A 166 3.06 -7.96 7.22
CA ALA A 166 3.52 -9.35 7.27
C ALA A 166 4.98 -9.44 6.80
N LYS A 167 5.67 -10.47 7.30
CA LYS A 167 7.02 -10.75 6.85
C LYS A 167 6.99 -11.64 5.62
N TRP A 168 7.14 -11.01 4.45
CA TRP A 168 7.20 -11.67 3.16
C TRP A 168 8.66 -11.84 2.74
N TYR A 169 9.14 -13.09 2.74
CA TYR A 169 10.58 -13.40 2.63
C TYR A 169 11.41 -12.63 3.67
N ASN A 170 12.25 -11.70 3.25
CA ASN A 170 13.10 -10.89 4.13
C ASN A 170 12.62 -9.45 4.31
N THR A 171 11.44 -9.11 3.79
CA THR A 171 10.89 -7.76 3.76
C THR A 171 9.56 -7.73 4.51
N TRP A 172 9.32 -6.69 5.29
CA TRP A 172 8.01 -6.43 5.86
C TRP A 172 7.18 -5.62 4.88
N VAL A 173 6.00 -6.12 4.55
CA VAL A 173 5.09 -5.55 3.54
C VAL A 173 3.70 -5.32 4.12
N ARG A 174 2.94 -4.40 3.51
CA ARG A 174 1.55 -4.17 3.88
C ARG A 174 0.66 -5.24 3.26
N VAL A 175 -0.26 -5.76 4.06
CA VAL A 175 -1.20 -6.79 3.64
C VAL A 175 -2.63 -6.39 3.99
N TYR A 176 -3.57 -6.77 3.13
CA TYR A 176 -5.01 -6.65 3.33
C TYR A 176 -5.56 -8.04 3.61
N VAL A 177 -6.30 -8.20 4.71
CA VAL A 177 -6.94 -9.47 5.07
C VAL A 177 -8.16 -9.68 4.18
N GLU A 178 -8.08 -10.66 3.27
CA GLU A 178 -9.19 -11.03 2.39
C GLU A 178 -10.15 -11.98 3.07
N GLN A 179 -9.62 -13.09 3.58
CA GLN A 179 -10.39 -14.12 4.30
C GLN A 179 -9.65 -14.49 5.58
N PRO A 180 -10.18 -14.06 6.74
CA PRO A 180 -9.66 -14.51 8.02
C PRO A 180 -10.04 -15.97 8.23
N ASP A 181 -9.10 -16.75 8.79
CA ASP A 181 -9.39 -18.10 9.24
C ASP A 181 -10.05 -18.05 10.62
N PRO A 182 -11.23 -18.64 10.81
CA PRO A 182 -11.91 -18.70 12.11
C PRO A 182 -11.10 -19.41 13.19
N HIS A 183 -10.19 -20.31 12.81
CA HIS A 183 -9.31 -21.01 13.75
C HIS A 183 -8.00 -20.27 14.04
N GLY A 184 -7.74 -19.16 13.32
CA GLY A 184 -6.59 -18.29 13.53
C GLY A 184 -5.24 -18.83 13.04
N GLU A 185 -5.23 -19.96 12.31
CA GLU A 185 -4.00 -20.61 11.88
C GLU A 185 -3.45 -20.06 10.57
N GLN A 186 -4.32 -19.82 9.57
CA GLN A 186 -3.89 -19.42 8.23
C GLN A 186 -4.88 -18.45 7.60
N HIS A 187 -4.49 -17.20 7.48
CA HIS A 187 -5.31 -16.13 6.90
C HIS A 187 -4.91 -15.86 5.46
N LEU A 188 -5.90 -15.78 4.57
CA LEU A 188 -5.67 -15.36 3.20
C LEU A 188 -5.56 -13.84 3.15
N VAL A 189 -4.46 -13.34 2.63
CA VAL A 189 -4.19 -11.91 2.51
C VAL A 189 -3.72 -11.55 1.10
N ARG A 190 -3.92 -10.29 0.73
CA ARG A 190 -3.41 -9.68 -0.50
C ARG A 190 -2.28 -8.72 -0.17
N LEU A 191 -1.16 -8.79 -0.88
CA LEU A 191 -0.09 -7.81 -0.78
C LEU A 191 -0.49 -6.54 -1.53
N VAL A 192 -0.84 -5.48 -0.80
CA VAL A 192 -1.43 -4.27 -1.39
C VAL A 192 -0.46 -3.44 -2.23
N ASP A 193 0.83 -3.69 -2.12
CA ASP A 193 1.87 -2.97 -2.85
C ASP A 193 2.60 -3.82 -3.90
N HIS A 194 2.69 -5.12 -3.68
CA HIS A 194 3.46 -6.05 -4.51
C HIS A 194 2.57 -6.99 -5.31
N GLY A 195 1.28 -7.08 -4.93
CA GLY A 195 0.31 -7.96 -5.57
C GLY A 195 0.42 -9.41 -5.15
N GLY A 196 -0.56 -10.19 -5.59
CA GLY A 196 -0.71 -11.59 -5.25
C GLY A 196 -1.42 -11.85 -3.93
N TYR A 197 -1.82 -13.10 -3.75
CA TYR A 197 -2.57 -13.61 -2.61
C TYR A 197 -1.73 -14.65 -1.89
N TRP A 198 -1.57 -14.47 -0.60
CA TRP A 198 -0.68 -15.28 0.23
C TRP A 198 -1.38 -15.71 1.51
N VAL A 199 -0.87 -16.76 2.12
CA VAL A 199 -1.37 -17.26 3.41
C VAL A 199 -0.33 -16.96 4.47
N PHE A 200 -0.77 -16.30 5.57
CA PHE A 200 0.05 -16.02 6.73
C PHE A 200 -0.68 -16.44 8.01
N SER A 201 0.10 -16.89 8.98
CA SER A 201 -0.39 -17.07 10.34
C SER A 201 -0.45 -15.74 11.09
N SER A 202 -1.27 -15.66 12.13
CA SER A 202 -1.34 -14.45 13.00
C SER A 202 0.03 -14.09 13.60
N SER A 203 0.90 -15.10 13.84
CA SER A 203 2.24 -14.89 14.41
C SER A 203 3.22 -14.20 13.42
N GLU A 204 2.98 -14.31 12.12
CA GLU A 204 3.79 -13.69 11.07
C GLU A 204 3.37 -12.26 10.75
N MET A 205 2.25 -11.83 11.32
CA MET A 205 1.68 -10.51 11.10
C MET A 205 1.82 -9.61 12.32
N ARG A 206 1.83 -8.30 12.09
CA ARG A 206 1.90 -7.27 13.15
C ARG A 206 0.95 -6.12 12.80
N LYS A 207 0.56 -5.36 13.84
CA LYS A 207 -0.19 -4.11 13.65
C LYS A 207 0.63 -3.12 12.85
N ILE A 208 0.01 -2.49 11.86
CA ILE A 208 0.67 -1.47 11.05
C ILE A 208 0.71 -0.13 11.79
N ARG A 209 1.78 0.62 11.63
CA ARG A 209 1.84 2.01 12.10
C ARG A 209 1.01 2.91 11.18
N SER A 210 0.33 3.88 11.75
CA SER A 210 -0.57 4.78 11.01
C SER A 210 0.12 5.63 9.93
N ASP A 211 1.40 6.00 10.15
CA ASP A 211 2.18 6.77 9.18
C ASP A 211 2.53 5.95 7.92
N TYR A 212 2.59 4.63 8.01
CA TYR A 212 2.80 3.75 6.86
C TYR A 212 1.57 3.61 5.96
N LEU A 213 0.42 4.10 6.40
CA LEU A 213 -0.81 4.16 5.59
C LEU A 213 -0.93 5.44 4.75
N THR A 214 0.01 6.37 4.86
CA THR A 214 -0.02 7.64 4.09
C THR A 214 0.28 7.44 2.61
N LEU A 215 1.03 6.38 2.26
CA LEU A 215 1.28 6.00 0.86
C LEU A 215 0.07 5.25 0.31
N PRO A 216 -0.50 5.63 -0.83
CA PRO A 216 -1.52 4.84 -1.52
C PRO A 216 -1.03 3.42 -1.80
N PHE A 217 -1.95 2.47 -1.86
CA PHE A 217 -1.64 1.09 -2.23
C PHE A 217 -1.22 1.04 -3.69
N GLN A 218 -0.09 0.41 -3.98
CA GLN A 218 0.59 0.52 -5.27
C GLN A 218 0.20 -0.57 -6.28
N ALA A 219 -0.19 -1.77 -5.81
CA ALA A 219 -0.53 -2.87 -6.70
C ALA A 219 -2.01 -2.85 -7.09
N ILE A 220 -2.27 -2.75 -8.37
CA ILE A 220 -3.61 -2.72 -8.97
C ILE A 220 -3.85 -4.07 -9.64
N GLU A 221 -4.91 -4.76 -9.28
CA GLU A 221 -5.31 -5.97 -9.94
C GLU A 221 -6.03 -5.66 -11.25
N ILE A 222 -5.62 -6.35 -12.32
CA ILE A 222 -6.18 -6.18 -13.66
C ILE A 222 -6.40 -7.52 -14.34
N PHE A 223 -7.31 -7.51 -15.29
CA PHE A 223 -7.61 -8.67 -16.14
C PHE A 223 -7.38 -8.30 -17.61
N LEU A 224 -6.83 -9.21 -18.40
CA LEU A 224 -6.75 -9.00 -19.84
C LEU A 224 -8.15 -9.12 -20.44
N ALA A 225 -8.52 -8.12 -21.24
CA ALA A 225 -9.76 -8.15 -22.00
C ALA A 225 -9.65 -9.09 -23.21
N ASN A 226 -10.80 -9.52 -23.68
CA ASN A 226 -10.98 -10.24 -24.94
C ASN A 226 -10.19 -11.55 -25.09
N VAL A 227 -9.79 -12.17 -23.96
CA VAL A 227 -9.00 -13.42 -23.96
C VAL A 227 -9.41 -14.36 -22.83
N GLN A 228 -9.48 -15.64 -23.14
CA GLN A 228 -9.67 -16.72 -22.17
C GLN A 228 -8.79 -17.93 -22.52
N PRO A 229 -8.55 -18.85 -21.57
CA PRO A 229 -7.78 -20.05 -21.87
C PRO A 229 -8.51 -20.95 -22.87
N LYS A 230 -7.80 -21.47 -23.86
CA LYS A 230 -8.38 -22.24 -24.97
C LYS A 230 -9.16 -23.50 -24.55
N ASN A 231 -8.75 -24.15 -23.46
CA ASN A 231 -9.34 -25.40 -22.97
C ASN A 231 -9.92 -25.24 -21.54
N GLY A 232 -10.29 -24.04 -21.15
CA GLY A 232 -10.81 -23.75 -19.80
C GLY A 232 -9.75 -23.55 -18.73
N GLU A 233 -8.50 -23.99 -18.95
CA GLU A 233 -7.40 -23.85 -18.01
C GLU A 233 -6.13 -23.32 -18.69
N TRP A 234 -5.34 -22.53 -17.96
CA TRP A 234 -4.05 -22.04 -18.42
C TRP A 234 -2.97 -23.10 -18.23
N ILE A 235 -2.23 -23.38 -19.29
CA ILE A 235 -1.08 -24.29 -19.26
C ILE A 235 0.18 -23.56 -18.77
N GLN A 236 1.14 -24.30 -18.22
CA GLN A 236 2.37 -23.75 -17.66
C GLN A 236 3.17 -22.88 -18.64
N GLU A 237 3.16 -23.23 -19.92
CA GLU A 237 3.83 -22.49 -20.98
C GLU A 237 3.27 -21.08 -21.15
N ALA A 238 1.96 -20.87 -20.90
CA ALA A 238 1.35 -19.56 -20.93
C ALA A 238 1.87 -18.67 -19.77
N TYR A 239 1.98 -19.22 -18.55
CA TYR A 239 2.59 -18.51 -17.41
C TYR A 239 4.04 -18.12 -17.70
N ASN A 240 4.84 -19.06 -18.22
CA ASN A 240 6.24 -18.81 -18.57
C ASN A 240 6.36 -17.74 -19.65
N THR A 241 5.46 -17.73 -20.62
CA THR A 241 5.43 -16.75 -21.70
C THR A 241 5.13 -15.35 -21.14
N VAL A 242 4.09 -15.19 -20.32
CA VAL A 242 3.75 -13.92 -19.69
C VAL A 242 4.90 -13.42 -18.81
N ALA A 243 5.47 -14.29 -17.99
CA ALA A 243 6.60 -13.95 -17.14
C ALA A 243 7.79 -13.43 -17.96
N HIS A 244 8.14 -14.14 -19.04
CA HIS A 244 9.27 -13.76 -19.91
C HIS A 244 9.01 -12.44 -20.62
N MET A 245 7.80 -12.21 -21.11
CA MET A 245 7.46 -11.01 -21.88
C MET A 245 7.31 -9.77 -20.99
N CYS A 246 6.89 -9.93 -19.76
CA CYS A 246 6.52 -8.81 -18.87
C CYS A 246 7.63 -8.41 -17.90
N THR A 247 8.57 -9.29 -17.59
CA THR A 247 9.58 -9.02 -16.56
C THR A 247 10.50 -7.86 -16.97
N GLY A 248 10.50 -6.80 -16.14
CA GLY A 248 11.35 -5.64 -16.31
C GLY A 248 10.96 -4.71 -17.49
N ILE A 249 9.78 -4.92 -18.07
CA ILE A 249 9.27 -4.11 -19.17
C ILE A 249 8.16 -3.19 -18.68
N VAL A 250 8.21 -1.92 -19.07
CA VAL A 250 7.10 -0.99 -18.94
C VAL A 250 6.14 -1.24 -20.11
N GLY A 251 4.93 -1.69 -19.79
CA GLY A 251 3.85 -1.85 -20.74
C GLY A 251 2.91 -0.65 -20.73
N GLN A 252 1.99 -0.62 -21.69
CA GLN A 252 0.90 0.34 -21.76
C GLN A 252 -0.43 -0.37 -21.63
N ALA A 253 -1.18 0.00 -20.59
CA ALA A 253 -2.49 -0.53 -20.29
C ALA A 253 -3.59 0.47 -20.69
N GLN A 254 -4.56 -0.01 -21.45
CA GLN A 254 -5.76 0.73 -21.81
C GLN A 254 -6.97 0.01 -21.23
N ILE A 255 -7.83 0.73 -20.50
CA ILE A 255 -9.07 0.14 -19.96
C ILE A 255 -10.05 -0.10 -21.11
N GLU A 256 -10.50 -1.34 -21.22
CA GLU A 256 -11.53 -1.76 -22.18
C GLU A 256 -12.93 -1.78 -21.55
N GLY A 257 -13.01 -2.03 -20.25
CA GLY A 257 -14.26 -2.03 -19.50
C GLY A 257 -14.14 -2.66 -18.12
N TYR A 258 -15.29 -2.84 -17.51
CA TYR A 258 -15.42 -3.42 -16.18
C TYR A 258 -16.44 -4.55 -16.19
N ILE A 259 -16.12 -5.65 -15.51
CA ILE A 259 -17.08 -6.71 -15.21
C ILE A 259 -17.11 -6.86 -13.70
N ASN A 260 -18.26 -6.62 -13.08
CA ASN A 260 -18.37 -6.42 -11.64
C ASN A 260 -17.43 -5.27 -11.18
N ALA A 261 -16.57 -5.51 -10.19
CA ALA A 261 -15.56 -4.54 -9.74
C ALA A 261 -14.19 -4.71 -10.43
N ASN A 262 -14.05 -5.68 -11.36
CA ASN A 262 -12.79 -6.02 -11.99
C ASN A 262 -12.52 -5.15 -13.22
N THR A 263 -11.30 -4.62 -13.31
CA THR A 263 -10.84 -3.78 -14.43
C THR A 263 -10.24 -4.66 -15.53
N TYR A 264 -10.81 -4.59 -16.72
CA TYR A 264 -10.33 -5.32 -17.90
C TYR A 264 -9.59 -4.38 -18.84
N ILE A 265 -8.40 -4.79 -19.27
CA ILE A 265 -7.48 -3.97 -20.06
C ILE A 265 -6.98 -4.67 -21.31
N SER A 266 -6.60 -3.88 -22.31
CA SER A 266 -5.62 -4.28 -23.32
C SER A 266 -4.23 -3.89 -22.83
N LEU A 267 -3.27 -4.82 -22.88
CA LEU A 267 -1.88 -4.60 -22.45
C LEU A 267 -0.95 -4.72 -23.64
N TYR A 268 -0.22 -3.64 -23.92
CA TYR A 268 0.75 -3.54 -25.00
C TYR A 268 2.15 -3.47 -24.41
N LEU A 269 3.05 -4.28 -24.95
CA LEU A 269 4.45 -4.37 -24.57
C LEU A 269 5.34 -3.96 -25.74
N ASN A 270 6.30 -3.08 -25.49
CA ASN A 270 7.29 -2.71 -26.50
C ASN A 270 8.52 -3.64 -26.35
N ILE A 271 8.58 -4.68 -27.17
CA ILE A 271 9.64 -5.68 -27.12
C ILE A 271 10.69 -5.35 -28.18
N GLN A 272 11.96 -5.23 -27.74
CA GLN A 272 13.06 -4.97 -28.65
C GLN A 272 13.07 -5.98 -29.80
N LYS A 273 13.25 -5.47 -31.04
CA LYS A 273 13.23 -6.22 -32.32
C LYS A 273 11.85 -6.69 -32.81
N HIS A 274 10.82 -6.71 -31.97
CA HIS A 274 9.48 -7.17 -32.35
C HIS A 274 8.45 -6.03 -32.41
N GLY A 275 8.79 -4.85 -31.87
CA GLY A 275 7.88 -3.71 -31.81
C GLY A 275 6.84 -3.83 -30.70
N VAL A 276 5.68 -3.18 -30.91
CA VAL A 276 4.57 -3.20 -29.95
C VAL A 276 3.74 -4.46 -30.16
N ILE A 277 3.59 -5.25 -29.12
CA ILE A 277 2.85 -6.52 -29.09
C ILE A 277 1.73 -6.42 -28.08
N SER A 278 0.53 -6.83 -28.47
CA SER A 278 -0.57 -7.07 -27.54
C SER A 278 -0.32 -8.40 -26.82
N LEU A 279 -0.36 -8.40 -25.49
CA LEU A 279 -0.16 -9.63 -24.70
C LEU A 279 -1.28 -10.65 -24.97
N ALA A 280 -2.54 -10.21 -25.11
CA ALA A 280 -3.66 -11.08 -25.43
C ALA A 280 -3.48 -11.75 -26.81
N ASP A 281 -3.11 -10.96 -27.83
CA ASP A 281 -2.90 -11.50 -29.19
C ASP A 281 -1.74 -12.49 -29.24
N GLU A 282 -0.68 -12.27 -28.48
CA GLU A 282 0.45 -13.20 -28.40
C GLU A 282 0.05 -14.54 -27.75
N LEU A 283 -0.77 -14.50 -26.69
CA LEU A 283 -1.31 -15.73 -26.06
C LEU A 283 -2.19 -16.52 -27.03
N ILE A 284 -3.00 -15.81 -27.83
CA ILE A 284 -3.84 -16.42 -28.88
C ILE A 284 -2.99 -17.00 -29.99
N ALA A 285 -2.02 -16.23 -30.50
CA ALA A 285 -1.14 -16.66 -31.60
C ALA A 285 -0.33 -17.92 -31.25
N ARG A 286 0.06 -18.05 -30.00
CA ARG A 286 0.76 -19.25 -29.48
C ARG A 286 -0.19 -20.43 -29.23
N GLY A 287 -1.50 -20.24 -29.34
CA GLY A 287 -2.48 -21.27 -29.13
C GLY A 287 -2.79 -21.59 -27.66
N PHE A 288 -2.39 -20.72 -26.74
CA PHE A 288 -2.68 -20.85 -25.29
C PHE A 288 -4.06 -20.33 -24.93
N ALA A 289 -4.57 -19.40 -25.73
CA ALA A 289 -5.81 -18.71 -25.50
C ALA A 289 -6.70 -18.67 -26.75
N GLU A 290 -7.92 -18.31 -26.57
CA GLU A 290 -8.88 -17.96 -27.62
C GLU A 290 -9.47 -16.56 -27.40
N SER A 291 -9.86 -15.92 -28.49
CA SER A 291 -10.50 -14.59 -28.46
C SER A 291 -11.96 -14.74 -28.04
N VAL A 292 -12.36 -13.94 -27.06
CA VAL A 292 -13.73 -13.89 -26.55
C VAL A 292 -14.12 -12.42 -26.35
N PRO A 293 -15.25 -11.93 -26.89
CA PRO A 293 -15.72 -10.59 -26.61
C PRO A 293 -15.87 -10.35 -25.10
N LEU A 294 -15.56 -9.13 -24.64
CA LEU A 294 -15.57 -8.78 -23.21
C LEU A 294 -16.90 -9.12 -22.54
N GLU A 295 -18.03 -8.90 -23.23
CA GLU A 295 -19.36 -9.21 -22.74
C GLU A 295 -19.63 -10.71 -22.52
N ASN A 296 -18.82 -11.58 -23.11
CA ASN A 296 -18.95 -13.04 -23.02
C ASN A 296 -17.92 -13.66 -22.07
N ILE A 297 -17.04 -12.85 -21.48
CA ILE A 297 -16.08 -13.34 -20.49
C ILE A 297 -16.86 -13.76 -19.23
N ILE A 298 -16.64 -15.00 -18.80
CA ILE A 298 -17.15 -15.50 -17.52
C ILE A 298 -16.17 -15.05 -16.44
N PRO A 299 -16.61 -14.16 -15.52
CA PRO A 299 -15.73 -13.73 -14.43
C PRO A 299 -15.25 -14.94 -13.61
N GLU A 300 -13.98 -15.00 -13.35
CA GLU A 300 -13.45 -16.03 -12.46
C GLU A 300 -13.87 -15.72 -11.02
N GLU A 301 -14.63 -16.60 -10.42
CA GLU A 301 -14.97 -16.54 -9.02
C GLU A 301 -13.84 -17.18 -8.20
N GLY A 302 -13.38 -16.46 -7.19
CA GLY A 302 -12.43 -17.00 -6.21
C GLY A 302 -11.04 -16.36 -6.23
N ILE A 303 -10.42 -16.45 -5.07
CA ILE A 303 -9.06 -15.97 -4.83
C ILE A 303 -8.13 -17.18 -5.00
N LEU A 304 -7.14 -17.05 -5.88
CA LEU A 304 -6.09 -18.05 -6.04
C LEU A 304 -4.89 -17.66 -5.16
N ILE A 305 -4.45 -18.60 -4.36
CA ILE A 305 -3.23 -18.45 -3.55
C ILE A 305 -2.03 -18.55 -4.50
N SER A 306 -1.11 -17.62 -4.36
CA SER A 306 0.12 -17.48 -5.18
C SER A 306 1.22 -18.41 -4.70
#